data_234cc66e2514d728ebcae271f8e87e84
#
_entry.id   234cc66e2514d728ebcae271f8e87e84
#
_cell.length_a   1.000
_cell.length_b   1.000
_cell.length_c   1.000
_cell.angle_alpha   90.00
_cell.angle_beta   90.00
_cell.angle_gamma   90.00
#
_symmetry.space_group_name_H-M   'P 1'
#
loop_
_entity.id
_entity.type
_entity.pdbx_description
1 polymer ?
#
loop_
_entity_poly.entity_id
_entity_poly.type
_entity_poly.pdbx_seq_one_letter_code
_entity_poly.pdbx_strand_id
1 'polypeptide(L)'
;MKEKNKEPLFHIVKRDALPWYKSLGIRFLAILLALILCGIITTITTGINPLQVYQSIVLGAFGSVRKTWVTFQNIAILLLIALALTPAFKMKFWNIGAEGQVLAGGLAAAACMICLGDKLPNAVVILCMIVASLAAGAIWGFIPAFFKAKWNTNETLSTLMMNYIATQLVAFYTIVWEVPKGSGKIGIINQNTNVGWLPQIFGSKYLLSIVVAVVITIFMYVYLNYSKQGYEISVVGESENTAKYVGIKVEKVIIRTMLLSGALCGLVGLLLVGGINHTVTTTIAGGQGFTAVLVSWMSKFNPLTMVFSSFLIIFMDRGASEISTNFGLNHSYSDILTGIILFFIIGCEFFITYRLQFRKKAEKEEQ
;
A
#
# COMPACT_ATOMS: atom_id res chain seq x y z
N MET A 1 50.69 17.79 -14.11
CA MET A 1 49.43 18.53 -14.31
C MET A 1 48.47 18.09 -13.21
N LYS A 2 48.19 18.94 -12.19
CA LYS A 2 47.17 18.64 -11.16
C LYS A 2 45.80 18.90 -11.78
N GLU A 3 45.02 17.85 -12.00
CA GLU A 3 43.59 18.00 -12.31
C GLU A 3 42.94 18.84 -11.21
N LYS A 4 42.50 20.05 -11.54
CA LYS A 4 41.63 20.84 -10.68
C LYS A 4 40.30 20.09 -10.57
N ASN A 5 40.12 19.31 -9.51
CA ASN A 5 38.81 18.81 -9.11
C ASN A 5 37.86 20.02 -9.03
N LYS A 6 37.07 20.24 -10.09
CA LYS A 6 36.01 21.25 -10.06
C LYS A 6 34.95 20.74 -9.10
N GLU A 7 34.90 21.35 -7.92
CA GLU A 7 33.79 21.10 -6.98
C GLU A 7 32.45 21.26 -7.70
N PRO A 8 31.49 20.35 -7.46
CA PRO A 8 30.19 20.39 -8.12
C PRO A 8 29.48 21.73 -7.84
N LEU A 9 28.65 22.17 -8.80
CA LEU A 9 27.92 23.46 -8.73
C LEU A 9 26.95 23.52 -7.55
N PHE A 10 26.47 22.36 -7.08
CA PHE A 10 25.58 22.23 -5.92
C PHE A 10 25.91 20.96 -5.14
N HIS A 11 25.66 21.01 -3.84
CA HIS A 11 25.77 19.89 -2.91
C HIS A 11 24.39 19.56 -2.32
N ILE A 12 24.06 18.27 -2.23
CA ILE A 12 22.88 17.80 -1.54
C ILE A 12 23.29 17.56 -0.07
N VAL A 13 22.74 18.36 0.83
CA VAL A 13 23.04 18.27 2.27
C VAL A 13 21.77 17.84 2.99
N LYS A 14 21.91 16.88 3.92
CA LYS A 14 20.81 16.49 4.80
C LYS A 14 20.37 17.70 5.62
N ARG A 15 19.08 17.97 5.63
CA ARG A 15 18.49 19.09 6.37
C ARG A 15 18.25 18.67 7.83
N ASP A 16 18.42 19.60 8.75
CA ASP A 16 17.92 19.44 10.12
C ASP A 16 16.40 19.29 10.11
N ALA A 17 15.83 18.66 11.14
CA ALA A 17 14.40 18.41 11.23
C ALA A 17 13.60 19.70 11.02
N LEU A 18 12.81 19.76 9.96
CA LEU A 18 11.93 20.90 9.71
C LEU A 18 10.79 20.93 10.73
N PRO A 19 10.37 22.13 11.19
CA PRO A 19 9.13 22.27 11.92
C PRO A 19 7.96 21.71 11.13
N TRP A 20 7.00 21.09 11.83
CA TRP A 20 5.87 20.38 11.20
C TRP A 20 5.10 21.25 10.20
N TYR A 21 4.91 22.55 10.48
CA TYR A 21 4.20 23.48 9.60
C TYR A 21 4.93 23.76 8.28
N LYS A 22 6.27 23.81 8.28
CA LYS A 22 7.07 23.97 7.06
C LYS A 22 7.03 22.72 6.21
N SER A 23 7.09 21.54 6.83
CA SER A 23 6.94 20.26 6.15
C SER A 23 5.55 20.13 5.49
N LEU A 24 4.52 20.56 6.21
CA LEU A 24 3.14 20.59 5.68
C LEU A 24 3.00 21.59 4.53
N GLY A 25 3.64 22.76 4.61
CA GLY A 25 3.66 23.76 3.54
C GLY A 25 4.33 23.24 2.25
N ILE A 26 5.45 22.51 2.36
CA ILE A 26 6.11 21.91 1.20
C ILE A 26 5.22 20.84 0.55
N ARG A 27 4.55 20.00 1.34
CA ARG A 27 3.61 18.99 0.82
C ARG A 27 2.42 19.64 0.13
N PHE A 28 1.85 20.69 0.73
CA PHE A 28 0.75 21.43 0.12
C PHE A 28 1.16 22.06 -1.22
N LEU A 29 2.33 22.69 -1.28
CA LEU A 29 2.87 23.25 -2.52
C LEU A 29 3.09 22.18 -3.60
N ALA A 30 3.61 21.02 -3.24
CA ALA A 30 3.81 19.92 -4.18
C ALA A 30 2.49 19.40 -4.74
N ILE A 31 1.47 19.25 -3.91
CA ILE A 31 0.12 18.85 -4.35
C ILE A 31 -0.48 19.92 -5.28
N LEU A 32 -0.33 21.19 -4.93
CA LEU A 32 -0.82 22.29 -5.77
C LEU A 32 -0.14 22.29 -7.14
N LEU A 33 1.18 22.09 -7.20
CA LEU A 33 1.92 21.97 -8.45
C LEU A 33 1.49 20.75 -9.26
N ALA A 34 1.27 19.61 -8.62
CA ALA A 34 0.76 18.41 -9.26
C ALA A 34 -0.62 18.67 -9.88
N LEU A 35 -1.53 19.29 -9.13
CA LEU A 35 -2.87 19.63 -9.61
C LEU A 35 -2.81 20.60 -10.79
N ILE A 36 -1.98 21.66 -10.73
CA ILE A 36 -1.78 22.59 -11.85
C ILE A 36 -1.32 21.84 -13.08
N LEU A 37 -0.30 20.97 -12.95
CA LEU A 37 0.21 20.20 -14.08
C LEU A 37 -0.85 19.24 -14.63
N CYS A 38 -1.57 18.52 -13.79
CA CYS A 38 -2.68 17.67 -14.22
C CYS A 38 -3.77 18.47 -14.93
N GLY A 39 -4.12 19.66 -14.43
CA GLY A 39 -5.07 20.56 -15.07
C GLY A 39 -4.60 21.03 -16.45
N ILE A 40 -3.32 21.42 -16.60
CA ILE A 40 -2.73 21.82 -17.88
C ILE A 40 -2.76 20.66 -18.87
N ILE A 41 -2.28 19.47 -18.46
CA ILE A 41 -2.26 18.28 -19.33
C ILE A 41 -3.68 17.94 -19.78
N THR A 42 -4.65 17.90 -18.85
CA THR A 42 -6.04 17.60 -19.18
C THR A 42 -6.62 18.63 -20.15
N THR A 43 -6.39 19.92 -19.92
CA THR A 43 -6.87 20.98 -20.81
C THR A 43 -6.27 20.88 -22.22
N ILE A 44 -4.96 20.62 -22.33
CA ILE A 44 -4.30 20.50 -23.63
C ILE A 44 -4.78 19.26 -24.39
N THR A 45 -4.97 18.14 -23.69
CA THR A 45 -5.34 16.87 -24.33
C THR A 45 -6.83 16.76 -24.65
N THR A 46 -7.69 17.40 -23.87
CA THR A 46 -9.15 17.24 -23.98
C THR A 46 -9.90 18.53 -24.32
N GLY A 47 -9.25 19.69 -24.25
CA GLY A 47 -9.92 21.00 -24.42
C GLY A 47 -10.84 21.42 -23.27
N ILE A 48 -10.84 20.69 -22.15
CA ILE A 48 -11.75 20.88 -21.00
C ILE A 48 -11.19 21.99 -20.09
N ASN A 49 -12.13 22.78 -19.52
CA ASN A 49 -11.77 23.83 -18.55
C ASN A 49 -11.15 23.24 -17.28
N PRO A 50 -9.99 23.72 -16.80
CA PRO A 50 -9.35 23.26 -15.57
C PRO A 50 -10.24 23.26 -14.33
N LEU A 51 -11.18 24.20 -14.21
CA LEU A 51 -12.12 24.25 -13.09
C LEU A 51 -13.03 23.02 -13.05
N GLN A 52 -13.47 22.53 -14.20
CA GLN A 52 -14.27 21.31 -14.29
C GLN A 52 -13.46 20.07 -13.90
N VAL A 53 -12.15 20.05 -14.23
CA VAL A 53 -11.22 18.99 -13.82
C VAL A 53 -11.12 18.94 -12.29
N TYR A 54 -10.89 20.07 -11.63
CA TYR A 54 -10.79 20.13 -10.17
C TYR A 54 -12.12 19.80 -9.48
N GLN A 55 -13.24 20.26 -10.02
CA GLN A 55 -14.56 19.86 -9.54
C GLN A 55 -14.75 18.33 -9.63
N SER A 56 -14.33 17.71 -10.74
CA SER A 56 -14.40 16.26 -10.91
C SER A 56 -13.54 15.50 -9.89
N ILE A 57 -12.38 16.04 -9.47
CA ILE A 57 -11.57 15.42 -8.40
C ILE A 57 -12.35 15.35 -7.09
N VAL A 58 -12.99 16.42 -6.69
CA VAL A 58 -13.77 16.45 -5.44
C VAL A 58 -15.02 15.57 -5.56
N LEU A 59 -15.73 15.64 -6.68
CA LEU A 59 -16.92 14.83 -6.94
C LEU A 59 -16.61 13.34 -7.09
N GLY A 60 -15.42 12.96 -7.50
CA GLY A 60 -14.95 11.58 -7.56
C GLY A 60 -14.90 10.92 -6.19
N ALA A 61 -14.43 11.68 -5.19
CA ALA A 61 -14.34 11.18 -3.82
C ALA A 61 -15.65 11.33 -3.04
N PHE A 62 -16.35 12.48 -3.18
CA PHE A 62 -17.45 12.89 -2.29
C PHE A 62 -18.74 13.24 -3.02
N GLY A 63 -18.85 13.06 -4.32
CA GLY A 63 -20.00 13.48 -5.13
C GLY A 63 -21.30 12.70 -4.87
N SER A 64 -21.26 11.60 -4.12
CA SER A 64 -22.45 10.87 -3.65
C SER A 64 -22.12 10.07 -2.39
N VAL A 65 -23.17 9.71 -1.62
CA VAL A 65 -23.01 8.86 -0.42
C VAL A 65 -22.28 7.55 -0.73
N ARG A 66 -22.62 6.92 -1.87
CA ARG A 66 -21.94 5.70 -2.32
C ARG A 66 -20.46 5.94 -2.61
N LYS A 67 -20.09 7.00 -3.34
CA LYS A 67 -18.70 7.36 -3.65
C LYS A 67 -17.92 7.62 -2.37
N THR A 68 -18.50 8.33 -1.43
CA THR A 68 -17.90 8.61 -0.12
C THR A 68 -17.57 7.30 0.65
N TRP A 69 -18.52 6.37 0.72
CA TRP A 69 -18.28 5.07 1.37
C TRP A 69 -17.20 4.25 0.68
N VAL A 70 -17.20 4.20 -0.65
CA VAL A 70 -16.17 3.52 -1.44
C VAL A 70 -14.80 4.17 -1.23
N THR A 71 -14.73 5.49 -1.14
CA THR A 71 -13.48 6.21 -0.86
C THR A 71 -12.93 5.84 0.51
N PHE A 72 -13.75 5.89 1.58
CA PHE A 72 -13.31 5.49 2.92
C PHE A 72 -12.90 4.02 3.00
N GLN A 73 -13.60 3.14 2.30
CA GLN A 73 -13.22 1.73 2.20
C GLN A 73 -11.84 1.54 1.54
N ASN A 74 -11.58 2.23 0.42
CA ASN A 74 -10.28 2.12 -0.26
C ASN A 74 -9.16 2.72 0.59
N ILE A 75 -9.42 3.80 1.33
CA ILE A 75 -8.49 4.33 2.33
C ILE A 75 -8.18 3.27 3.38
N ALA A 76 -9.20 2.57 3.88
CA ALA A 76 -9.02 1.51 4.87
C ALA A 76 -8.18 0.35 4.34
N ILE A 77 -8.41 -0.09 3.09
CA ILE A 77 -7.65 -1.17 2.46
C ILE A 77 -6.19 -0.75 2.24
N LEU A 78 -5.93 0.41 1.65
CA LEU A 78 -4.58 0.92 1.44
C LEU A 78 -3.83 1.10 2.77
N LEU A 79 -4.50 1.65 3.78
CA LEU A 79 -3.96 1.83 5.13
C LEU A 79 -3.58 0.49 5.77
N LEU A 80 -4.44 -0.53 5.67
CA LEU A 80 -4.17 -1.87 6.20
C LEU A 80 -2.91 -2.48 5.58
N ILE A 81 -2.75 -2.39 4.25
CA ILE A 81 -1.56 -2.89 3.57
C ILE A 81 -0.32 -2.09 4.01
N ALA A 82 -0.41 -0.76 4.10
CA ALA A 82 0.69 0.09 4.55
C ALA A 82 1.12 -0.23 5.99
N LEU A 83 0.15 -0.45 6.89
CA LEU A 83 0.40 -0.89 8.26
C LEU A 83 1.06 -2.27 8.32
N ALA A 84 0.63 -3.19 7.45
CA ALA A 84 1.23 -4.52 7.33
C ALA A 84 2.71 -4.47 6.91
N LEU A 85 3.07 -3.56 6.02
CA LEU A 85 4.44 -3.38 5.53
C LEU A 85 5.35 -2.64 6.52
N THR A 86 4.79 -1.83 7.40
CA THR A 86 5.55 -0.94 8.29
C THR A 86 6.59 -1.65 9.16
N PRO A 87 6.30 -2.78 9.82
CA PRO A 87 7.30 -3.48 10.64
C PRO A 87 8.50 -3.97 9.81
N ALA A 88 8.25 -4.44 8.58
CA ALA A 88 9.30 -4.89 7.67
C ALA A 88 10.21 -3.73 7.26
N PHE A 89 9.65 -2.60 6.83
CA PHE A 89 10.43 -1.42 6.45
C PHE A 89 11.17 -0.77 7.63
N LYS A 90 10.55 -0.75 8.81
CA LYS A 90 11.22 -0.24 10.02
C LYS A 90 12.46 -1.09 10.38
N MET A 91 12.44 -2.37 10.06
CA MET A 91 13.57 -3.30 10.17
C MET A 91 14.56 -3.19 9.00
N LYS A 92 14.33 -2.32 8.01
CA LYS A 92 15.06 -2.23 6.73
C LYS A 92 14.97 -3.49 5.87
N PHE A 93 13.95 -4.31 6.04
CA PHE A 93 13.61 -5.39 5.12
C PHE A 93 12.67 -4.86 4.04
N TRP A 94 13.12 -4.89 2.79
CA TRP A 94 12.39 -4.36 1.64
C TRP A 94 11.32 -5.34 1.16
N ASN A 95 10.17 -5.38 1.87
CA ASN A 95 9.03 -6.20 1.47
C ASN A 95 8.21 -5.50 0.38
N ILE A 96 8.48 -5.81 -0.89
CA ILE A 96 7.66 -5.37 -2.05
C ILE A 96 6.58 -6.42 -2.37
N GLY A 97 6.49 -7.50 -1.59
CA GLY A 97 5.62 -8.65 -1.81
C GLY A 97 4.19 -8.52 -1.31
N ALA A 98 3.76 -7.33 -0.85
CA ALA A 98 2.42 -7.14 -0.28
C ALA A 98 1.30 -7.52 -1.25
N GLU A 99 1.43 -7.19 -2.53
CA GLU A 99 0.45 -7.54 -3.56
C GLU A 99 0.20 -9.04 -3.60
N GLY A 100 1.28 -9.85 -3.65
CA GLY A 100 1.19 -11.31 -3.65
C GLY A 100 0.68 -11.90 -2.34
N GLN A 101 1.00 -11.29 -1.20
CA GLN A 101 0.49 -11.69 0.11
C GLN A 101 -1.03 -11.47 0.22
N VAL A 102 -1.54 -10.36 -0.32
CA VAL A 102 -2.98 -10.08 -0.42
C VAL A 102 -3.66 -11.08 -1.36
N LEU A 103 -3.06 -11.33 -2.53
CA LEU A 103 -3.57 -12.31 -3.50
C LEU A 103 -3.63 -13.73 -2.91
N ALA A 104 -2.59 -14.16 -2.21
CA ALA A 104 -2.55 -15.47 -1.55
C ALA A 104 -3.63 -15.60 -0.47
N GLY A 105 -3.83 -14.57 0.36
CA GLY A 105 -4.89 -14.54 1.35
C GLY A 105 -6.29 -14.53 0.74
N GLY A 106 -6.49 -13.75 -0.33
CA GLY A 106 -7.74 -13.71 -1.08
C GLY A 106 -8.07 -15.03 -1.77
N LEU A 107 -7.06 -15.69 -2.35
CA LEU A 107 -7.21 -17.02 -2.95
C LEU A 107 -7.62 -18.07 -1.92
N ALA A 108 -7.01 -18.06 -0.73
CA ALA A 108 -7.37 -18.94 0.36
C ALA A 108 -8.81 -18.70 0.85
N ALA A 109 -9.25 -17.44 0.95
CA ALA A 109 -10.64 -17.11 1.26
C ALA A 109 -11.60 -17.67 0.21
N ALA A 110 -11.32 -17.43 -1.07
CA ALA A 110 -12.14 -17.95 -2.17
C ALA A 110 -12.21 -19.49 -2.18
N ALA A 111 -11.07 -20.15 -1.93
CA ALA A 111 -11.02 -21.60 -1.82
C ALA A 111 -11.94 -22.13 -0.71
N CYS A 112 -11.92 -21.50 0.48
CA CYS A 112 -12.82 -21.86 1.58
C CYS A 112 -14.31 -21.65 1.19
N MET A 113 -14.63 -20.51 0.55
CA MET A 113 -16.00 -20.24 0.09
C MET A 113 -16.51 -21.28 -0.91
N ILE A 114 -15.68 -21.68 -1.88
CA ILE A 114 -16.06 -22.62 -2.95
C ILE A 114 -16.09 -24.06 -2.42
N CYS A 115 -15.07 -24.48 -1.66
CA CYS A 115 -14.94 -25.90 -1.27
C CYS A 115 -15.78 -26.28 -0.05
N LEU A 116 -16.08 -25.31 0.85
CA LEU A 116 -16.77 -25.54 2.11
C LEU A 116 -18.18 -24.95 2.15
N GLY A 117 -18.53 -24.04 1.20
CA GLY A 117 -19.78 -23.29 1.22
C GLY A 117 -21.03 -24.16 1.25
N ASP A 118 -21.03 -25.28 0.50
CA ASP A 118 -22.16 -26.21 0.46
C ASP A 118 -22.15 -27.27 1.59
N LYS A 119 -21.07 -27.34 2.38
CA LYS A 119 -20.84 -28.43 3.34
C LYS A 119 -20.96 -28.01 4.80
N LEU A 120 -20.73 -26.74 5.09
CA LEU A 120 -20.60 -26.26 6.48
C LEU A 120 -21.50 -25.04 6.72
N PRO A 121 -21.91 -24.81 7.98
CA PRO A 121 -22.63 -23.60 8.35
C PRO A 121 -21.80 -22.34 8.06
N ASN A 122 -22.46 -21.23 7.69
CA ASN A 122 -21.81 -19.97 7.31
C ASN A 122 -20.77 -19.47 8.32
N ALA A 123 -21.06 -19.54 9.63
CA ALA A 123 -20.13 -19.11 10.67
C ALA A 123 -18.82 -19.91 10.66
N VAL A 124 -18.90 -21.22 10.41
CA VAL A 124 -17.72 -22.09 10.34
C VAL A 124 -16.92 -21.79 9.07
N VAL A 125 -17.59 -21.56 7.95
CA VAL A 125 -16.92 -21.17 6.68
C VAL A 125 -16.18 -19.86 6.87
N ILE A 126 -16.78 -18.84 7.49
CA ILE A 126 -16.13 -17.56 7.79
C ILE A 126 -14.90 -17.75 8.69
N LEU A 127 -15.02 -18.57 9.74
CA LEU A 127 -13.89 -18.87 10.62
C LEU A 127 -12.73 -19.54 9.84
N CYS A 128 -13.05 -20.53 9.00
CA CYS A 128 -12.07 -21.18 8.12
C CYS A 128 -11.41 -20.18 7.16
N MET A 129 -12.19 -19.27 6.57
CA MET A 129 -11.68 -18.21 5.71
C MET A 129 -10.70 -17.29 6.44
N ILE A 130 -11.03 -16.86 7.67
CA ILE A 130 -10.14 -16.01 8.48
C ILE A 130 -8.82 -16.74 8.74
N VAL A 131 -8.86 -17.96 9.24
CA VAL A 131 -7.66 -18.74 9.56
C VAL A 131 -6.83 -19.02 8.29
N ALA A 132 -7.48 -19.46 7.21
CA ALA A 132 -6.82 -19.80 5.96
C ALA A 132 -6.17 -18.57 5.30
N SER A 133 -6.84 -17.41 5.30
CA SER A 133 -6.30 -16.19 4.70
C SER A 133 -5.12 -15.64 5.48
N LEU A 134 -5.21 -15.61 6.81
CA LEU A 134 -4.09 -15.21 7.68
C LEU A 134 -2.90 -16.16 7.51
N ALA A 135 -3.14 -17.47 7.49
CA ALA A 135 -2.10 -18.48 7.31
C ALA A 135 -1.46 -18.40 5.92
N ALA A 136 -2.25 -18.28 4.86
CA ALA A 136 -1.75 -18.19 3.50
C ALA A 136 -0.90 -16.93 3.29
N GLY A 137 -1.35 -15.77 3.75
CA GLY A 137 -0.57 -14.54 3.71
C GLY A 137 0.72 -14.65 4.54
N ALA A 138 0.64 -15.22 5.75
CA ALA A 138 1.81 -15.44 6.61
C ALA A 138 2.84 -16.38 5.95
N ILE A 139 2.41 -17.51 5.38
CA ILE A 139 3.28 -18.44 4.65
C ILE A 139 3.91 -17.75 3.45
N TRP A 140 3.14 -16.95 2.71
CA TRP A 140 3.66 -16.20 1.57
C TRP A 140 4.75 -15.20 1.95
N GLY A 141 4.60 -14.52 3.09
CA GLY A 141 5.61 -13.65 3.67
C GLY A 141 6.79 -14.39 4.30
N PHE A 142 6.56 -15.59 4.84
CA PHE A 142 7.59 -16.42 5.46
C PHE A 142 8.65 -16.87 4.45
N ILE A 143 8.26 -17.25 3.23
CA ILE A 143 9.19 -17.81 2.24
C ILE A 143 10.39 -16.87 1.99
N PRO A 144 10.22 -15.60 1.55
CA PRO A 144 11.35 -14.69 1.34
C PRO A 144 12.09 -14.35 2.64
N ALA A 145 11.38 -14.31 3.77
CA ALA A 145 12.00 -14.06 5.08
C ALA A 145 12.93 -15.18 5.50
N PHE A 146 12.56 -16.42 5.26
CA PHE A 146 13.39 -17.59 5.55
C PHE A 146 14.68 -17.58 4.71
N PHE A 147 14.58 -17.32 3.41
CA PHE A 147 15.74 -17.22 2.53
C PHE A 147 16.65 -16.05 2.95
N LYS A 148 16.11 -14.90 3.31
CA LYS A 148 16.88 -13.77 3.83
C LYS A 148 17.58 -14.12 5.14
N ALA A 149 16.86 -14.71 6.10
CA ALA A 149 17.39 -15.04 7.41
C ALA A 149 18.50 -16.09 7.37
N LYS A 150 18.40 -17.09 6.47
CA LYS A 150 19.36 -18.21 6.40
C LYS A 150 20.52 -17.97 5.44
N TRP A 151 20.25 -17.37 4.28
CA TRP A 151 21.24 -17.24 3.20
C TRP A 151 21.50 -15.79 2.79
N ASN A 152 20.95 -14.82 3.53
CA ASN A 152 21.11 -13.41 3.24
C ASN A 152 20.80 -13.04 1.77
N THR A 153 19.79 -13.69 1.19
CA THR A 153 19.33 -13.41 -0.18
C THR A 153 18.77 -11.99 -0.30
N ASN A 154 18.68 -11.50 -1.54
CA ASN A 154 18.06 -10.20 -1.82
C ASN A 154 16.54 -10.30 -1.59
N GLU A 155 16.06 -9.66 -0.50
CA GLU A 155 14.66 -9.67 -0.09
C GLU A 155 13.74 -8.96 -1.08
N THR A 156 14.22 -7.89 -1.70
CA THR A 156 13.45 -7.11 -2.69
C THR A 156 13.10 -7.97 -3.90
N LEU A 157 14.11 -8.65 -4.45
CA LEU A 157 13.92 -9.53 -5.61
C LEU A 157 13.05 -10.72 -5.25
N SER A 158 13.30 -11.37 -4.11
CA SER A 158 12.53 -12.54 -3.66
C SER A 158 11.06 -12.20 -3.44
N THR A 159 10.76 -11.07 -2.77
CA THR A 159 9.38 -10.65 -2.52
C THR A 159 8.66 -10.23 -3.80
N LEU A 160 9.38 -9.59 -4.74
CA LEU A 160 8.82 -9.22 -6.05
C LEU A 160 8.49 -10.47 -6.89
N MET A 161 9.38 -11.48 -6.92
CA MET A 161 9.11 -12.75 -7.63
C MET A 161 7.90 -13.47 -7.03
N MET A 162 7.71 -13.42 -5.72
CA MET A 162 6.53 -13.98 -5.05
C MET A 162 5.23 -13.33 -5.50
N ASN A 163 5.22 -12.03 -5.87
CA ASN A 163 4.04 -11.38 -6.45
C ASN A 163 3.64 -12.03 -7.79
N TYR A 164 4.61 -12.25 -8.68
CA TYR A 164 4.35 -12.91 -9.97
C TYR A 164 3.81 -14.33 -9.78
N ILE A 165 4.39 -15.10 -8.85
CA ILE A 165 3.91 -16.46 -8.54
C ILE A 165 2.47 -16.40 -8.02
N ALA A 166 2.14 -15.49 -7.10
CA ALA A 166 0.78 -15.32 -6.57
C ALA A 166 -0.22 -14.97 -7.67
N THR A 167 0.15 -14.05 -8.57
CA THR A 167 -0.69 -13.65 -9.71
C THR A 167 -0.99 -14.84 -10.61
N GLN A 168 0.02 -15.66 -10.93
CA GLN A 168 -0.17 -16.84 -11.77
C GLN A 168 -0.98 -17.95 -11.08
N LEU A 169 -0.83 -18.11 -9.76
CA LEU A 169 -1.67 -19.04 -8.99
C LEU A 169 -3.15 -18.60 -9.01
N VAL A 170 -3.42 -17.31 -8.80
CA VAL A 170 -4.79 -16.78 -8.91
C VAL A 170 -5.33 -16.97 -10.33
N ALA A 171 -4.53 -16.69 -11.37
CA ALA A 171 -4.93 -16.92 -12.76
C ALA A 171 -5.28 -18.38 -13.02
N PHE A 172 -4.45 -19.33 -12.56
CA PHE A 172 -4.69 -20.77 -12.68
C PHE A 172 -6.02 -21.18 -12.02
N TYR A 173 -6.22 -20.80 -10.75
CA TYR A 173 -7.46 -21.15 -10.04
C TYR A 173 -8.68 -20.41 -10.59
N THR A 174 -8.53 -19.24 -11.19
CA THR A 174 -9.63 -18.57 -11.91
C THR A 174 -10.14 -19.43 -13.06
N ILE A 175 -9.25 -20.09 -13.81
CA ILE A 175 -9.63 -21.02 -14.88
C ILE A 175 -10.25 -22.30 -14.31
N VAL A 176 -9.70 -22.85 -13.21
CA VAL A 176 -10.23 -24.05 -12.57
C VAL A 176 -11.65 -23.86 -12.05
N TRP A 177 -11.93 -22.69 -11.44
CA TRP A 177 -13.21 -22.36 -10.80
C TRP A 177 -14.13 -21.47 -11.65
N GLU A 178 -13.81 -21.24 -12.92
CA GLU A 178 -14.63 -20.39 -13.78
C GLU A 178 -16.09 -20.89 -13.94
N VAL A 179 -17.01 -19.93 -13.89
CA VAL A 179 -18.46 -20.18 -14.08
C VAL A 179 -19.04 -19.02 -14.89
N PRO A 180 -19.67 -19.31 -16.08
CA PRO A 180 -19.68 -20.60 -16.81
C PRO A 180 -18.30 -20.97 -17.37
N LYS A 181 -18.09 -22.23 -17.67
CA LYS A 181 -16.83 -22.72 -18.26
C LYS A 181 -16.51 -21.98 -19.57
N GLY A 182 -15.25 -21.59 -19.75
CA GLY A 182 -14.76 -20.78 -20.86
C GLY A 182 -14.94 -19.27 -20.70
N SER A 183 -15.46 -18.81 -19.55
CA SER A 183 -15.65 -17.37 -19.29
C SER A 183 -14.37 -16.64 -18.85
N GLY A 184 -13.37 -17.38 -18.36
CA GLY A 184 -12.15 -16.82 -17.76
C GLY A 184 -12.41 -16.05 -16.47
N LYS A 185 -13.57 -16.24 -15.81
CA LYS A 185 -13.99 -15.54 -14.60
C LYS A 185 -14.68 -16.48 -13.62
N ILE A 186 -14.45 -16.30 -12.33
CA ILE A 186 -15.12 -17.09 -11.29
C ILE A 186 -16.58 -16.63 -11.09
N GLY A 187 -16.91 -15.38 -11.44
CA GLY A 187 -18.20 -14.78 -11.09
C GLY A 187 -18.31 -14.42 -9.62
N ILE A 188 -19.53 -14.23 -9.13
CA ILE A 188 -19.81 -13.97 -7.71
C ILE A 188 -19.96 -15.32 -7.00
N ILE A 189 -19.05 -15.60 -6.06
CA ILE A 189 -19.02 -16.84 -5.32
C ILE A 189 -20.23 -16.91 -4.37
N ASN A 190 -20.98 -18.02 -4.39
CA ASN A 190 -22.11 -18.28 -3.51
C ASN A 190 -23.22 -17.20 -3.58
N GLN A 191 -23.47 -16.64 -4.76
CA GLN A 191 -24.44 -15.56 -4.96
C GLN A 191 -25.85 -15.87 -4.41
N ASN A 192 -26.29 -17.12 -4.50
CA ASN A 192 -27.62 -17.53 -4.08
C ASN A 192 -27.73 -17.83 -2.57
N THR A 193 -26.64 -18.27 -1.96
CA THR A 193 -26.62 -18.71 -0.55
C THR A 193 -25.97 -17.70 0.39
N ASN A 194 -25.18 -16.77 -0.15
CA ASN A 194 -24.36 -15.82 0.58
C ASN A 194 -23.40 -16.45 1.62
N VAL A 195 -23.12 -17.76 1.50
CA VAL A 195 -22.22 -18.46 2.42
C VAL A 195 -20.78 -18.01 2.20
N GLY A 196 -20.09 -17.68 3.29
CA GLY A 196 -18.75 -17.12 3.27
C GLY A 196 -18.72 -15.58 3.06
N TRP A 197 -19.87 -14.94 2.89
CA TRP A 197 -19.92 -13.49 2.86
C TRP A 197 -19.77 -12.94 4.28
N LEU A 198 -18.87 -11.99 4.44
CA LEU A 198 -18.64 -11.35 5.72
C LEU A 198 -19.87 -10.52 6.14
N PRO A 199 -20.20 -10.45 7.44
CA PRO A 199 -21.36 -9.75 7.92
C PRO A 199 -21.32 -8.26 7.62
N GLN A 200 -22.45 -7.71 7.19
CA GLN A 200 -22.60 -6.27 6.99
C GLN A 200 -22.88 -5.60 8.34
N ILE A 201 -22.07 -4.59 8.69
CA ILE A 201 -22.27 -3.79 9.89
C ILE A 201 -23.22 -2.63 9.53
N PHE A 202 -24.33 -2.48 10.28
CA PHE A 202 -25.38 -1.48 10.04
C PHE A 202 -25.90 -1.46 8.58
N GLY A 203 -25.97 -2.62 7.93
CA GLY A 203 -26.42 -2.73 6.54
C GLY A 203 -25.44 -2.21 5.48
N SER A 204 -24.21 -1.83 5.88
CA SER A 204 -23.17 -1.38 4.97
C SER A 204 -22.05 -2.41 4.84
N LYS A 205 -21.77 -2.82 3.61
CA LYS A 205 -20.66 -3.71 3.28
C LYS A 205 -19.27 -3.06 3.43
N TYR A 206 -19.23 -1.72 3.55
CA TYR A 206 -17.99 -0.95 3.62
C TYR A 206 -17.45 -0.79 5.03
N LEU A 207 -18.34 -0.75 6.03
CA LEU A 207 -18.00 -0.45 7.42
C LEU A 207 -17.05 -1.47 8.06
N LEU A 208 -17.19 -2.75 7.73
CA LEU A 208 -16.33 -3.79 8.30
C LEU A 208 -14.84 -3.51 8.04
N SER A 209 -14.49 -3.18 6.79
CA SER A 209 -13.09 -2.86 6.43
C SER A 209 -12.58 -1.62 7.15
N ILE A 210 -13.42 -0.60 7.35
CA ILE A 210 -13.07 0.62 8.07
C ILE A 210 -12.82 0.32 9.55
N VAL A 211 -13.72 -0.44 10.19
CA VAL A 211 -13.56 -0.83 11.61
C VAL A 211 -12.30 -1.66 11.81
N VAL A 212 -12.05 -2.64 10.95
CA VAL A 212 -10.83 -3.45 10.99
C VAL A 212 -9.58 -2.57 10.82
N ALA A 213 -9.61 -1.60 9.90
CA ALA A 213 -8.49 -0.67 9.70
C ALA A 213 -8.21 0.17 10.95
N VAL A 214 -9.25 0.68 11.63
CA VAL A 214 -9.08 1.43 12.88
C VAL A 214 -8.47 0.54 13.97
N VAL A 215 -8.99 -0.66 14.17
CA VAL A 215 -8.49 -1.61 15.17
C VAL A 215 -7.02 -1.97 14.90
N ILE A 216 -6.68 -2.29 13.65
CA ILE A 216 -5.31 -2.63 13.27
C ILE A 216 -4.38 -1.41 13.39
N THR A 217 -4.87 -0.20 13.11
CA THR A 217 -4.06 1.02 13.29
C THR A 217 -3.68 1.20 14.76
N ILE A 218 -4.62 1.06 15.67
CA ILE A 218 -4.37 1.14 17.12
C ILE A 218 -3.43 0.01 17.55
N PHE A 219 -3.71 -1.22 17.11
CA PHE A 219 -2.85 -2.37 17.41
C PHE A 219 -1.41 -2.14 16.94
N MET A 220 -1.20 -1.71 15.70
CA MET A 220 0.12 -1.47 15.14
C MET A 220 0.83 -0.30 15.81
N TYR A 221 0.11 0.75 16.20
CA TYR A 221 0.67 1.85 16.96
C TYR A 221 1.22 1.37 18.32
N VAL A 222 0.43 0.59 19.06
CA VAL A 222 0.86 0.00 20.34
C VAL A 222 1.99 -1.00 20.13
N TYR A 223 1.87 -1.88 19.15
CA TYR A 223 2.88 -2.90 18.83
C TYR A 223 4.25 -2.30 18.51
N LEU A 224 4.29 -1.28 17.64
CA LEU A 224 5.57 -0.69 17.19
C LEU A 224 6.23 0.22 18.23
N ASN A 225 5.45 0.87 19.11
CA ASN A 225 5.99 1.87 20.01
C ASN A 225 6.14 1.36 21.47
N TYR A 226 5.31 0.39 21.90
CA TYR A 226 5.26 -0.02 23.30
C TYR A 226 5.59 -1.49 23.54
N SER A 227 5.76 -2.31 22.48
CA SER A 227 6.09 -3.72 22.67
C SER A 227 7.61 -3.98 22.61
N LYS A 228 8.05 -5.04 23.32
CA LYS A 228 9.42 -5.56 23.20
C LYS A 228 9.77 -5.88 21.74
N GLN A 229 8.81 -6.41 21.00
CA GLN A 229 8.99 -6.80 19.60
C GLN A 229 9.20 -5.57 18.70
N GLY A 230 8.47 -4.46 18.93
CA GLY A 230 8.68 -3.20 18.23
C GLY A 230 10.05 -2.58 18.50
N TYR A 231 10.55 -2.71 19.74
CA TYR A 231 11.91 -2.33 20.09
C TYR A 231 12.95 -3.15 19.34
N GLU A 232 12.83 -4.49 19.34
CA GLU A 232 13.74 -5.39 18.60
C GLU A 232 13.77 -5.06 17.09
N ILE A 233 12.61 -4.80 16.48
CA ILE A 233 12.49 -4.34 15.08
C ILE A 233 13.29 -3.06 14.85
N SER A 234 13.19 -2.08 15.74
CA SER A 234 13.89 -0.80 15.63
C SER A 234 15.40 -0.98 15.74
N VAL A 235 15.87 -1.76 16.70
CA VAL A 235 17.32 -2.02 16.90
C VAL A 235 17.90 -2.76 15.69
N VAL A 236 17.23 -3.79 15.16
CA VAL A 236 17.67 -4.50 13.94
C VAL A 236 17.72 -3.53 12.75
N GLY A 237 16.73 -2.64 12.65
CA GLY A 237 16.68 -1.63 11.58
C GLY A 237 17.79 -0.56 11.68
N GLU A 238 18.26 -0.23 12.87
CA GLU A 238 19.41 0.67 13.03
C GLU A 238 20.71 -0.03 12.62
N SER A 239 21.00 -1.19 13.22
CA SER A 239 22.18 -1.99 12.92
C SER A 239 22.00 -3.45 13.34
N GLU A 240 22.13 -4.38 12.37
CA GLU A 240 22.10 -5.81 12.65
C GLU A 240 23.24 -6.25 13.57
N ASN A 241 24.42 -5.65 13.44
CA ASN A 241 25.57 -5.97 14.29
C ASN A 241 25.32 -5.54 15.73
N THR A 242 24.77 -4.36 15.94
CA THR A 242 24.40 -3.88 17.28
C THR A 242 23.32 -4.78 17.89
N ALA A 243 22.32 -5.18 17.11
CA ALA A 243 21.28 -6.11 17.56
C ALA A 243 21.89 -7.45 18.04
N LYS A 244 22.82 -8.03 17.28
CA LYS A 244 23.53 -9.28 17.66
C LYS A 244 24.36 -9.09 18.93
N TYR A 245 25.03 -7.95 19.05
CA TYR A 245 25.85 -7.63 20.23
C TYR A 245 25.04 -7.59 21.54
N VAL A 246 23.82 -7.02 21.49
CA VAL A 246 22.91 -7.00 22.65
C VAL A 246 22.06 -8.27 22.81
N GLY A 247 22.38 -9.34 22.09
CA GLY A 247 21.76 -10.66 22.22
C GLY A 247 20.44 -10.85 21.48
N ILE A 248 20.06 -9.95 20.57
CA ILE A 248 18.85 -10.09 19.73
C ILE A 248 19.13 -11.06 18.60
N LYS A 249 18.28 -12.10 18.47
CA LYS A 249 18.35 -13.08 17.38
C LYS A 249 17.73 -12.52 16.10
N VAL A 250 18.53 -11.83 15.26
CA VAL A 250 18.08 -11.13 14.04
C VAL A 250 17.23 -12.02 13.13
N GLU A 251 17.64 -13.29 12.90
CA GLU A 251 16.86 -14.23 12.09
C GLU A 251 15.43 -14.42 12.60
N LYS A 252 15.25 -14.55 13.93
CA LYS A 252 13.91 -14.69 14.54
C LYS A 252 13.08 -13.42 14.36
N VAL A 253 13.70 -12.25 14.47
CA VAL A 253 13.01 -10.96 14.29
C VAL A 253 12.54 -10.83 12.85
N ILE A 254 13.40 -11.16 11.86
CA ILE A 254 13.03 -11.13 10.43
C ILE A 254 11.83 -12.05 10.16
N ILE A 255 11.92 -13.32 10.54
CA ILE A 255 10.87 -14.31 10.27
C ILE A 255 9.54 -13.90 10.94
N ARG A 256 9.57 -13.55 12.22
CA ARG A 256 8.36 -13.15 12.97
C ARG A 256 7.71 -11.91 12.37
N THR A 257 8.51 -10.92 12.02
CA THR A 257 8.03 -9.65 11.44
C THR A 257 7.36 -9.89 10.10
N MET A 258 7.94 -10.73 9.27
CA MET A 258 7.38 -11.06 7.96
C MET A 258 6.15 -11.96 8.03
N LEU A 259 6.08 -12.87 9.03
CA LEU A 259 4.85 -13.63 9.32
C LEU A 259 3.69 -12.69 9.69
N LEU A 260 3.94 -11.70 10.56
CA LEU A 260 2.93 -10.70 10.94
C LEU A 260 2.52 -9.85 9.73
N SER A 261 3.50 -9.34 8.96
CA SER A 261 3.25 -8.57 7.74
C SER A 261 2.39 -9.36 6.75
N GLY A 262 2.78 -10.59 6.45
CA GLY A 262 2.04 -11.47 5.55
C GLY A 262 0.63 -11.82 6.05
N ALA A 263 0.46 -12.08 7.34
CA ALA A 263 -0.85 -12.35 7.95
C ALA A 263 -1.79 -11.14 7.79
N LEU A 264 -1.31 -9.93 8.06
CA LEU A 264 -2.10 -8.70 7.89
C LEU A 264 -2.47 -8.45 6.41
N CYS A 265 -1.55 -8.70 5.48
CA CYS A 265 -1.87 -8.66 4.05
C CYS A 265 -2.89 -9.75 3.65
N GLY A 266 -2.79 -10.95 4.23
CA GLY A 266 -3.77 -12.02 4.04
C GLY A 266 -5.17 -11.62 4.55
N LEU A 267 -5.24 -10.92 5.69
CA LEU A 267 -6.48 -10.33 6.20
C LEU A 267 -7.11 -9.35 5.21
N VAL A 268 -6.28 -8.54 4.55
CA VAL A 268 -6.79 -7.64 3.49
C VAL A 268 -7.37 -8.43 2.33
N GLY A 269 -6.73 -9.51 1.91
CA GLY A 269 -7.25 -10.43 0.90
C GLY A 269 -8.61 -11.01 1.28
N LEU A 270 -8.79 -11.41 2.54
CA LEU A 270 -10.08 -11.84 3.09
C LEU A 270 -11.14 -10.75 2.97
N LEU A 271 -10.82 -9.51 3.38
CA LEU A 271 -11.77 -8.39 3.33
C LEU A 271 -12.19 -8.05 1.89
N LEU A 272 -11.26 -8.14 0.95
CA LEU A 272 -11.54 -7.90 -0.48
C LEU A 272 -12.45 -8.98 -1.07
N VAL A 273 -12.16 -10.25 -0.80
CA VAL A 273 -12.92 -11.38 -1.35
C VAL A 273 -14.22 -11.60 -0.59
N GLY A 274 -14.16 -11.78 0.72
CA GLY A 274 -15.34 -12.14 1.53
C GLY A 274 -16.25 -10.95 1.85
N GLY A 275 -15.70 -9.71 1.89
CA GLY A 275 -16.45 -8.52 2.31
C GLY A 275 -16.94 -7.62 1.19
N ILE A 276 -16.22 -7.56 0.08
CA ILE A 276 -16.42 -6.48 -0.91
C ILE A 276 -16.83 -7.02 -2.28
N ASN A 277 -15.94 -7.84 -2.86
CA ASN A 277 -16.07 -8.24 -4.27
C ASN A 277 -16.78 -9.59 -4.46
N HIS A 278 -16.73 -10.46 -3.46
CA HIS A 278 -17.25 -11.83 -3.47
C HIS A 278 -16.76 -12.63 -4.68
N THR A 279 -15.57 -12.30 -5.15
CA THR A 279 -14.86 -12.94 -6.26
C THR A 279 -13.37 -12.78 -6.07
N VAL A 280 -12.56 -13.57 -6.79
CA VAL A 280 -11.12 -13.37 -6.84
C VAL A 280 -10.66 -13.16 -8.28
N THR A 281 -9.78 -12.20 -8.48
CA THR A 281 -9.14 -11.88 -9.76
C THR A 281 -7.68 -11.59 -9.55
N THR A 282 -6.87 -11.67 -10.59
CA THR A 282 -5.44 -11.34 -10.55
C THR A 282 -5.17 -9.87 -10.18
N THR A 283 -6.17 -9.01 -10.37
CA THR A 283 -6.09 -7.56 -10.12
C THR A 283 -6.88 -7.11 -8.90
N ILE A 284 -7.29 -8.04 -8.02
CA ILE A 284 -8.17 -7.72 -6.88
C ILE A 284 -7.53 -6.74 -5.88
N ALA A 285 -6.20 -6.78 -5.75
CA ALA A 285 -5.46 -5.85 -4.90
C ALA A 285 -5.20 -4.49 -5.58
N GLY A 286 -5.40 -4.40 -6.91
CA GLY A 286 -5.38 -3.15 -7.68
C GLY A 286 -4.07 -2.36 -7.63
N GLY A 287 -2.92 -3.03 -7.44
CA GLY A 287 -1.63 -2.35 -7.30
C GLY A 287 -1.44 -1.64 -5.95
N GLN A 288 -2.40 -1.77 -5.03
CA GLN A 288 -2.35 -1.10 -3.73
C GLN A 288 -1.18 -1.60 -2.86
N GLY A 289 -0.67 -2.80 -3.12
CA GLY A 289 0.55 -3.32 -2.49
C GLY A 289 1.77 -2.44 -2.75
N PHE A 290 1.94 -1.95 -3.99
CA PHE A 290 3.01 -1.02 -4.35
C PHE A 290 2.75 0.38 -3.82
N THR A 291 1.52 0.87 -3.92
CA THR A 291 1.13 2.19 -3.39
C THR A 291 1.30 2.27 -1.87
N ALA A 292 1.06 1.18 -1.15
CA ALA A 292 1.24 1.10 0.29
C ALA A 292 2.70 1.28 0.74
N VAL A 293 3.67 0.90 -0.11
CA VAL A 293 5.10 1.21 0.13
C VAL A 293 5.29 2.72 0.24
N LEU A 294 4.72 3.49 -0.70
CA LEU A 294 4.81 4.95 -0.71
C LEU A 294 4.16 5.57 0.53
N VAL A 295 2.97 5.08 0.92
CA VAL A 295 2.27 5.51 2.15
C VAL A 295 3.16 5.32 3.36
N SER A 296 3.78 4.14 3.51
CA SER A 296 4.64 3.79 4.64
C SER A 296 5.86 4.71 4.74
N TRP A 297 6.52 4.98 3.62
CA TRP A 297 7.69 5.86 3.55
C TRP A 297 7.34 7.33 3.79
N MET A 298 6.30 7.83 3.14
CA MET A 298 5.84 9.21 3.31
C MET A 298 5.44 9.52 4.76
N SER A 299 4.93 8.51 5.46
CA SER A 299 4.51 8.61 6.86
C SER A 299 5.63 8.32 7.86
N LYS A 300 6.87 8.11 7.41
CA LYS A 300 8.03 7.76 8.26
C LYS A 300 7.71 6.62 9.24
N PHE A 301 6.96 5.63 8.76
CA PHE A 301 6.55 4.42 9.50
C PHE A 301 5.70 4.71 10.76
N ASN A 302 5.02 5.84 10.82
CA ASN A 302 4.11 6.17 11.92
C ASN A 302 2.66 5.84 11.52
N PRO A 303 1.97 4.92 12.24
CA PRO A 303 0.61 4.49 11.90
C PRO A 303 -0.42 5.63 11.85
N LEU A 304 -0.28 6.66 12.70
CA LEU A 304 -1.23 7.77 12.73
C LEU A 304 -1.09 8.67 11.49
N THR A 305 0.14 8.96 11.07
CA THR A 305 0.38 9.78 9.86
C THR A 305 0.03 9.03 8.59
N MET A 306 0.02 7.68 8.60
CA MET A 306 -0.40 6.86 7.47
C MET A 306 -1.87 7.04 7.12
N VAL A 307 -2.73 7.34 8.08
CA VAL A 307 -4.15 7.65 7.83
C VAL A 307 -4.26 8.83 6.88
N PHE A 308 -3.51 9.91 7.15
CA PHE A 308 -3.48 11.09 6.28
C PHE A 308 -2.91 10.81 4.90
N SER A 309 -1.81 10.05 4.85
CA SER A 309 -1.15 9.70 3.58
C SER A 309 -2.03 8.82 2.72
N SER A 310 -2.70 7.83 3.31
CA SER A 310 -3.65 6.96 2.61
C SER A 310 -4.86 7.75 2.11
N PHE A 311 -5.40 8.66 2.93
CA PHE A 311 -6.49 9.55 2.52
C PHE A 311 -6.09 10.38 1.30
N LEU A 312 -4.92 11.03 1.35
CA LEU A 312 -4.45 11.87 0.26
C LEU A 312 -4.33 11.11 -1.06
N ILE A 313 -3.67 9.95 -1.02
CA ILE A 313 -3.43 9.15 -2.23
C ILE A 313 -4.74 8.63 -2.80
N ILE A 314 -5.63 8.07 -1.99
CA ILE A 314 -6.92 7.57 -2.48
C ILE A 314 -7.83 8.70 -2.96
N PHE A 315 -7.82 9.85 -2.29
CA PHE A 315 -8.57 11.02 -2.75
C PHE A 315 -8.16 11.44 -4.17
N MET A 316 -6.86 11.49 -4.44
CA MET A 316 -6.32 11.83 -5.75
C MET A 316 -6.60 10.75 -6.80
N ASP A 317 -6.44 9.48 -6.46
CA ASP A 317 -6.74 8.34 -7.32
C ASP A 317 -8.22 8.31 -7.73
N ARG A 318 -9.14 8.53 -6.79
CA ARG A 318 -10.57 8.64 -7.06
C ARG A 318 -10.90 9.84 -7.93
N GLY A 319 -10.24 10.96 -7.69
CA GLY A 319 -10.38 12.15 -8.52
C GLY A 319 -9.94 11.91 -9.96
N ALA A 320 -8.79 11.29 -10.15
CA ALA A 320 -8.26 10.94 -11.46
C ALA A 320 -9.19 9.95 -12.21
N SER A 321 -9.71 8.95 -11.50
CA SER A 321 -10.68 7.99 -12.06
C SER A 321 -11.98 8.68 -12.49
N GLU A 322 -12.48 9.66 -11.73
CA GLU A 322 -13.68 10.42 -12.07
C GLU A 322 -13.46 11.32 -13.30
N ILE A 323 -12.28 11.95 -13.43
CA ILE A 323 -11.92 12.72 -14.63
C ILE A 323 -11.99 11.81 -15.86
N SER A 324 -11.40 10.63 -15.79
CA SER A 324 -11.43 9.66 -16.89
C SER A 324 -12.87 9.28 -17.26
N THR A 325 -13.72 9.03 -16.27
CA THR A 325 -15.12 8.63 -16.49
C THR A 325 -15.98 9.77 -17.03
N ASN A 326 -15.90 10.96 -16.45
CA ASN A 326 -16.75 12.11 -16.83
C ASN A 326 -16.46 12.63 -18.23
N PHE A 327 -15.20 12.52 -18.65
CA PHE A 327 -14.77 13.05 -19.94
C PHE A 327 -14.55 11.95 -21.00
N GLY A 328 -14.96 10.69 -20.71
CA GLY A 328 -14.87 9.57 -21.65
C GLY A 328 -13.45 9.19 -22.03
N LEU A 329 -12.49 9.44 -21.13
CA LEU A 329 -11.08 9.12 -21.34
C LEU A 329 -10.78 7.67 -20.96
N ASN A 330 -9.73 7.10 -21.55
CA ASN A 330 -9.30 5.75 -21.19
C ASN A 330 -8.82 5.69 -19.72
N HIS A 331 -9.00 4.53 -19.08
CA HIS A 331 -8.54 4.28 -17.70
C HIS A 331 -7.05 4.60 -17.51
N SER A 332 -6.22 4.30 -18.52
CA SER A 332 -4.79 4.63 -18.52
C SER A 332 -4.50 6.13 -18.34
N TYR A 333 -5.45 6.99 -18.69
CA TYR A 333 -5.33 8.43 -18.44
C TYR A 333 -5.41 8.74 -16.94
N SER A 334 -6.30 8.08 -16.21
CA SER A 334 -6.34 8.15 -14.74
C SER A 334 -5.03 7.70 -14.10
N ASP A 335 -4.43 6.61 -14.60
CA ASP A 335 -3.16 6.10 -14.10
C ASP A 335 -2.01 7.09 -14.32
N ILE A 336 -2.00 7.79 -15.47
CA ILE A 336 -1.02 8.85 -15.75
C ILE A 336 -1.18 10.01 -14.77
N LEU A 337 -2.40 10.50 -14.54
CA LEU A 337 -2.64 11.59 -13.59
C LEU A 337 -2.23 11.19 -12.17
N THR A 338 -2.62 10.00 -11.74
CA THR A 338 -2.22 9.43 -10.43
C THR A 338 -0.70 9.33 -10.33
N GLY A 339 -0.02 8.85 -11.37
CA GLY A 339 1.45 8.78 -11.43
C GLY A 339 2.13 10.14 -11.29
N ILE A 340 1.61 11.17 -11.96
CA ILE A 340 2.11 12.55 -11.83
C ILE A 340 1.96 13.05 -10.40
N ILE A 341 0.80 12.86 -9.80
CA ILE A 341 0.52 13.30 -8.42
C ILE A 341 1.47 12.59 -7.44
N LEU A 342 1.62 11.28 -7.57
CA LEU A 342 2.54 10.49 -6.75
C LEU A 342 3.99 10.95 -6.92
N PHE A 343 4.42 11.26 -8.14
CA PHE A 343 5.77 11.79 -8.40
C PHE A 343 6.04 13.08 -7.65
N PHE A 344 5.10 14.04 -7.64
CA PHE A 344 5.24 15.29 -6.88
C PHE A 344 5.23 15.05 -5.37
N ILE A 345 4.38 14.13 -4.88
CA ILE A 345 4.32 13.77 -3.47
C ILE A 345 5.64 13.13 -3.00
N ILE A 346 6.22 12.22 -3.79
CA ILE A 346 7.53 11.63 -3.48
C ILE A 346 8.63 12.69 -3.57
N GLY A 347 8.60 13.52 -4.61
CA GLY A 347 9.56 14.60 -4.80
C GLY A 347 9.59 15.59 -3.65
N CYS A 348 8.46 15.89 -3.03
CA CYS A 348 8.43 16.82 -1.89
C CYS A 348 9.13 16.26 -0.65
N GLU A 349 9.13 14.94 -0.42
CA GLU A 349 9.86 14.33 0.70
C GLU A 349 11.38 14.49 0.55
N PHE A 350 11.89 14.50 -0.70
CA PHE A 350 13.29 14.86 -0.95
C PHE A 350 13.60 16.27 -0.45
N PHE A 351 12.78 17.27 -0.78
CA PHE A 351 12.98 18.66 -0.34
C PHE A 351 12.74 18.88 1.16
N ILE A 352 11.95 18.01 1.80
CA ILE A 352 11.77 18.02 3.26
C ILE A 352 13.03 17.47 3.94
N THR A 353 13.66 16.43 3.38
CA THR A 353 14.79 15.71 4.00
C THR A 353 16.13 16.31 3.63
N TYR A 354 16.27 16.85 2.43
CA TYR A 354 17.51 17.40 1.89
C TYR A 354 17.35 18.85 1.47
N ARG A 355 18.45 19.59 1.42
CA ARG A 355 18.53 20.94 0.82
C ARG A 355 19.62 20.96 -0.24
N LEU A 356 19.35 21.69 -1.31
CA LEU A 356 20.35 22.03 -2.31
C LEU A 356 21.13 23.23 -1.82
N GLN A 357 22.43 23.08 -1.63
CA GLN A 357 23.35 24.18 -1.35
C GLN A 357 24.11 24.48 -2.64
N PHE A 358 23.90 25.67 -3.20
CA PHE A 358 24.71 26.15 -4.31
C PHE A 358 26.06 26.59 -3.79
N ARG A 359 27.11 26.38 -4.57
CA ARG A 359 28.45 26.83 -4.30
C ARG A 359 28.42 28.34 -4.07
N LYS A 360 28.82 28.82 -2.89
CA LYS A 360 29.07 30.24 -2.69
C LYS A 360 30.23 30.63 -3.61
N LYS A 361 30.02 31.64 -4.45
CA LYS A 361 31.08 32.25 -5.21
C LYS A 361 32.14 32.73 -4.18
N ALA A 362 33.35 32.20 -4.29
CA ALA A 362 34.45 32.72 -3.44
C ALA A 362 34.51 34.22 -3.68
N GLU A 363 34.26 35.02 -2.66
CA GLU A 363 34.62 36.43 -2.66
C GLU A 363 36.12 36.48 -2.93
N LYS A 364 36.48 37.16 -4.01
CA LYS A 364 37.86 37.54 -4.23
C LYS A 364 38.24 38.43 -3.05
N GLU A 365 39.04 37.91 -2.14
CA GLU A 365 39.82 38.76 -1.26
C GLU A 365 40.75 39.55 -2.18
N GLU A 366 40.42 40.82 -2.35
CA GLU A 366 41.33 41.83 -2.87
C GLU A 366 42.39 42.04 -1.77
N GLN A 367 43.63 41.65 -2.11
CA GLN A 367 44.84 42.25 -1.56
C GLN A 367 45.47 43.13 -2.63
#